data_643ab88f1df2ae6e85fff68e354166cf
#
_entry.id   643ab88f1df2ae6e85fff68e354166cf
#
_cell.length_a   1.000
_cell.length_b   1.000
_cell.length_c   1.000
_cell.angle_alpha   90.00
_cell.angle_beta   90.00
_cell.angle_gamma   90.00
#
_symmetry.space_group_name_H-M   'P 1'
#
loop_
_entity.id
_entity.type
_entity.pdbx_description
1 polymer ?
#
loop_
_entity_poly.entity_id
_entity_poly.type
_entity_poly.pdbx_seq_one_letter_code
_entity_poly.pdbx_strand_id
1 'polypeptide(L)'
;MREAVLKLDVAGHREAAGAVSRVAPPRLGVEELVYEVGGRRLIDGATVTLAPDTRTVVMGPNGSGKSLLMRLVTGLIQPTAGRISWDGAPLDEAMRKRQALVFQRPVLLRRSVAENLDFVLRLRGRAEPARRDALLAEVGLEGHARQPARLLSGGEQQRLALARALATEPAVLVLDEPTANLDPASTHLIEEIVGRAHDRGTKVIWVTHDIGQARRLADDIVFLSAGRIATHAPAAMFFARPATEAARAYLEGRIHIGQ
;
A
#
# COMPACT_ATOMS: atom_id res chain seq x y z
N MET A 1 -16.56 -57.89 -24.98
CA MET A 1 -17.42 -56.96 -25.74
C MET A 1 -17.87 -55.85 -24.86
N ARG A 2 -17.55 -54.61 -25.29
CA ARG A 2 -17.99 -53.29 -24.79
C ARG A 2 -17.55 -52.89 -23.40
N GLU A 3 -16.39 -52.19 -23.40
CA GLU A 3 -16.02 -51.19 -22.44
C GLU A 3 -17.04 -50.08 -22.33
N ALA A 4 -17.43 -49.75 -21.10
CA ALA A 4 -18.16 -48.55 -20.78
C ALA A 4 -17.21 -47.59 -20.04
N VAL A 5 -16.74 -46.61 -20.76
CA VAL A 5 -15.90 -45.50 -20.22
C VAL A 5 -16.82 -44.62 -19.37
N LEU A 6 -16.60 -44.60 -18.06
CA LEU A 6 -17.21 -43.61 -17.17
C LEU A 6 -16.54 -42.27 -17.43
N LYS A 7 -17.21 -41.34 -18.07
CA LYS A 7 -16.89 -39.90 -18.04
C LYS A 7 -17.24 -39.35 -16.68
N LEU A 8 -16.24 -38.99 -15.91
CA LEU A 8 -16.42 -38.14 -14.71
C LEU A 8 -16.68 -36.71 -15.16
N ASP A 9 -17.86 -36.26 -14.88
CA ASP A 9 -18.34 -34.89 -15.09
C ASP A 9 -17.76 -34.02 -13.99
N VAL A 10 -16.77 -33.17 -14.33
CA VAL A 10 -16.16 -32.17 -13.44
C VAL A 10 -16.83 -30.82 -13.72
N ALA A 11 -18.10 -30.73 -13.40
CA ALA A 11 -18.83 -29.46 -13.41
C ALA A 11 -19.72 -29.40 -12.18
N GLY A 12 -19.33 -28.58 -11.21
CA GLY A 12 -20.24 -28.23 -10.14
C GLY A 12 -19.65 -28.14 -8.74
N HIS A 13 -18.72 -27.22 -8.47
CA HIS A 13 -18.58 -26.61 -7.15
C HIS A 13 -17.92 -25.21 -7.31
N ARG A 14 -18.70 -24.33 -7.92
CA ARG A 14 -18.50 -22.88 -7.82
C ARG A 14 -19.78 -22.29 -7.25
N GLU A 15 -19.98 -22.45 -5.93
CA GLU A 15 -21.03 -21.70 -5.26
C GLU A 15 -20.59 -21.24 -3.88
N ALA A 16 -20.85 -19.94 -3.65
CA ALA A 16 -20.98 -19.26 -2.37
C ALA A 16 -19.70 -18.99 -1.57
N ALA A 17 -18.72 -18.27 -2.13
CA ALA A 17 -18.05 -17.27 -1.33
C ALA A 17 -19.00 -16.07 -1.23
N GLY A 18 -19.59 -15.84 -0.05
CA GLY A 18 -20.52 -14.75 0.18
C GLY A 18 -19.96 -13.44 -0.34
N ALA A 19 -20.69 -12.79 -1.25
CA ALA A 19 -20.37 -11.47 -1.77
C ALA A 19 -20.44 -10.48 -0.62
N VAL A 20 -19.31 -10.25 0.06
CA VAL A 20 -19.12 -9.06 0.87
C VAL A 20 -19.34 -7.89 -0.08
N SER A 21 -20.37 -7.10 0.15
CA SER A 21 -20.64 -5.87 -0.59
C SER A 21 -19.41 -4.99 -0.51
N ARG A 22 -18.53 -5.08 -1.51
CA ARG A 22 -17.29 -4.31 -1.59
C ARG A 22 -17.67 -2.90 -1.97
N VAL A 23 -17.59 -2.01 -0.99
CA VAL A 23 -17.66 -0.58 -1.28
C VAL A 23 -16.45 -0.27 -2.16
N ALA A 24 -16.69 0.32 -3.33
CA ALA A 24 -15.62 0.71 -4.25
C ALA A 24 -14.54 1.54 -3.53
N PRO A 25 -13.26 1.40 -3.91
CA PRO A 25 -12.21 2.23 -3.33
C PRO A 25 -12.48 3.69 -3.64
N PRO A 26 -12.24 4.60 -2.68
CA PRO A 26 -12.56 6.01 -2.86
C PRO A 26 -11.45 6.74 -3.63
N ARG A 27 -11.84 7.83 -4.30
CA ARG A 27 -10.92 8.79 -4.91
C ARG A 27 -10.28 9.67 -3.84
N LEU A 28 -8.96 9.80 -3.82
CA LEU A 28 -8.25 10.74 -2.96
C LEU A 28 -8.16 12.11 -3.62
N GLY A 29 -8.58 13.16 -2.92
CA GLY A 29 -8.29 14.56 -3.23
C GLY A 29 -7.36 15.16 -2.18
N VAL A 30 -6.32 15.82 -2.62
CA VAL A 30 -5.41 16.63 -1.80
C VAL A 30 -5.37 18.02 -2.43
N GLU A 31 -5.70 19.05 -1.65
CA GLU A 31 -5.83 20.42 -2.14
C GLU A 31 -5.03 21.38 -1.26
N GLU A 32 -4.07 22.07 -1.88
CA GLU A 32 -3.23 23.12 -1.26
C GLU A 32 -2.67 22.69 0.11
N LEU A 33 -2.26 21.42 0.21
CA LEU A 33 -1.86 20.82 1.47
C LEU A 33 -0.54 21.40 1.96
N VAL A 34 -0.54 21.93 3.19
CA VAL A 34 0.64 22.49 3.85
C VAL A 34 0.85 21.77 5.17
N TYR A 35 2.11 21.43 5.43
CA TYR A 35 2.53 20.97 6.75
C TYR A 35 3.82 21.69 7.14
N GLU A 36 3.76 22.42 8.26
CA GLU A 36 4.83 23.28 8.73
C GLU A 36 5.25 22.89 10.16
N VAL A 37 6.53 22.87 10.41
CA VAL A 37 7.12 22.64 11.73
C VAL A 37 8.25 23.63 11.94
N GLY A 38 8.20 24.38 13.04
CA GLY A 38 9.24 25.35 13.38
C GLY A 38 9.49 26.42 12.32
N GLY A 39 8.45 26.89 11.65
CA GLY A 39 8.55 27.88 10.57
C GLY A 39 9.03 27.32 9.22
N ARG A 40 9.29 26.02 9.13
CA ARG A 40 9.71 25.37 7.89
C ARG A 40 8.57 24.54 7.30
N ARG A 41 8.21 24.82 6.05
CA ARG A 41 7.26 24.01 5.30
C ARG A 41 7.91 22.74 4.79
N LEU A 42 7.42 21.60 5.27
CA LEU A 42 7.88 20.27 4.88
C LEU A 42 7.02 19.69 3.76
N ILE A 43 5.74 20.09 3.71
CA ILE A 43 4.84 19.97 2.55
C ILE A 43 4.34 21.38 2.27
N ASP A 44 4.37 21.80 1.02
CA ASP A 44 4.13 23.18 0.62
C ASP A 44 3.21 23.26 -0.60
N GLY A 45 1.91 23.42 -0.35
CA GLY A 45 0.88 23.57 -1.37
C GLY A 45 0.68 22.33 -2.24
N ALA A 46 0.83 21.11 -1.67
CA ALA A 46 0.67 19.89 -2.45
C ALA A 46 -0.79 19.72 -2.89
N THR A 47 -0.99 19.55 -4.21
CA THR A 47 -2.32 19.35 -4.81
C THR A 47 -2.27 18.17 -5.78
N VAL A 48 -3.15 17.17 -5.56
CA VAL A 48 -3.27 16.00 -6.44
C VAL A 48 -4.62 15.32 -6.26
N THR A 49 -5.12 14.71 -7.33
CA THR A 49 -6.26 13.79 -7.27
C THR A 49 -5.83 12.42 -7.77
N LEU A 50 -6.03 11.37 -6.95
CA LEU A 50 -5.71 10.00 -7.31
C LEU A 50 -6.98 9.22 -7.63
N ALA A 51 -6.98 8.52 -8.76
CA ALA A 51 -8.07 7.64 -9.17
C ALA A 51 -8.18 6.42 -8.24
N PRO A 52 -9.39 5.88 -8.03
CA PRO A 52 -9.61 4.76 -7.12
C PRO A 52 -9.03 3.44 -7.61
N ASP A 53 -9.00 3.24 -8.92
CA ASP A 53 -8.73 1.98 -9.62
C ASP A 53 -7.29 1.85 -10.15
N THR A 54 -6.41 2.78 -9.77
CA THR A 54 -5.00 2.77 -10.18
C THR A 54 -4.09 2.39 -9.02
N ARG A 55 -2.95 1.76 -9.33
CA ARG A 55 -1.82 1.62 -8.40
C ARG A 55 -0.96 2.87 -8.54
N THR A 56 -1.11 3.77 -7.59
CA THR A 56 -0.32 5.01 -7.56
C THR A 56 1.00 4.77 -6.88
N VAL A 57 2.10 5.09 -7.56
CA VAL A 57 3.42 5.08 -6.95
C VAL A 57 3.90 6.50 -6.68
N VAL A 58 4.29 6.76 -5.44
CA VAL A 58 4.85 8.05 -5.01
C VAL A 58 6.37 7.96 -5.02
N MET A 59 7.00 8.74 -5.89
CA MET A 59 8.44 8.79 -6.07
C MET A 59 9.03 10.16 -5.70
N GLY A 60 10.35 10.20 -5.56
CA GLY A 60 11.09 11.43 -5.33
C GLY A 60 12.33 11.19 -4.46
N PRO A 61 13.24 12.16 -4.37
CA PRO A 61 14.47 12.04 -3.60
C PRO A 61 14.22 11.85 -2.11
N ASN A 62 15.24 11.37 -1.39
CA ASN A 62 15.16 11.27 0.06
C ASN A 62 14.96 12.66 0.68
N GLY A 63 14.11 12.75 1.69
CA GLY A 63 13.77 14.03 2.33
C GLY A 63 12.75 14.88 1.54
N SER A 64 12.23 14.45 0.39
CA SER A 64 11.23 15.22 -0.37
C SER A 64 9.85 15.30 0.29
N GLY A 65 9.59 14.53 1.37
CA GLY A 65 8.32 14.56 2.10
C GLY A 65 7.38 13.39 1.82
N LYS A 66 7.80 12.34 1.11
CA LYS A 66 6.94 11.19 0.72
C LYS A 66 6.23 10.53 1.90
N SER A 67 6.99 10.08 2.89
CA SER A 67 6.43 9.46 4.11
C SER A 67 5.57 10.42 4.91
N LEU A 68 5.90 11.71 4.89
CA LEU A 68 5.12 12.74 5.55
C LEU A 68 3.77 12.94 4.85
N LEU A 69 3.76 13.01 3.52
CA LEU A 69 2.54 13.05 2.73
C LEU A 69 1.64 11.83 3.02
N MET A 70 2.22 10.63 3.11
CA MET A 70 1.45 9.41 3.45
C MET A 70 0.82 9.48 4.85
N ARG A 71 1.53 10.02 5.83
CA ARG A 71 0.97 10.22 7.19
C ARG A 71 -0.14 11.26 7.22
N LEU A 72 -0.06 12.30 6.40
CA LEU A 72 -1.11 13.29 6.25
C LEU A 72 -2.36 12.69 5.59
N VAL A 73 -2.22 12.02 4.45
CA VAL A 73 -3.37 11.45 3.72
C VAL A 73 -4.06 10.33 4.46
N THR A 74 -3.35 9.63 5.36
CA THR A 74 -3.94 8.62 6.25
C THR A 74 -4.49 9.21 7.56
N GLY A 75 -4.28 10.50 7.81
CA GLY A 75 -4.75 11.19 9.01
C GLY A 75 -4.00 10.83 10.29
N LEU A 76 -2.78 10.27 10.18
CA LEU A 76 -1.89 10.05 11.33
C LEU A 76 -1.35 11.36 11.89
N ILE A 77 -1.23 12.38 11.05
CA ILE A 77 -0.89 13.75 11.43
C ILE A 77 -1.86 14.71 10.76
N GLN A 78 -2.12 15.84 11.39
CA GLN A 78 -3.01 16.87 10.84
C GLN A 78 -2.20 17.86 10.00
N PRO A 79 -2.71 18.32 8.85
CA PRO A 79 -2.07 19.37 8.06
C PRO A 79 -2.17 20.72 8.78
N THR A 80 -1.24 21.63 8.49
CA THR A 80 -1.28 23.02 8.96
C THR A 80 -2.31 23.83 8.17
N ALA A 81 -2.45 23.53 6.87
CA ALA A 81 -3.45 24.15 5.99
C ALA A 81 -3.75 23.22 4.81
N GLY A 82 -4.77 23.55 4.05
CA GLY A 82 -5.23 22.73 2.92
C GLY A 82 -6.22 21.66 3.34
N ARG A 83 -6.60 20.78 2.41
CA ARG A 83 -7.65 19.81 2.62
C ARG A 83 -7.28 18.45 2.05
N ILE A 84 -7.69 17.40 2.75
CA ILE A 84 -7.66 16.00 2.29
C ILE A 84 -9.09 15.50 2.26
N SER A 85 -9.50 14.93 1.14
CA SER A 85 -10.84 14.39 0.95
C SER A 85 -10.80 13.00 0.30
N TRP A 86 -11.80 12.20 0.62
CA TRP A 86 -12.06 10.92 -0.02
C TRP A 86 -13.46 10.95 -0.61
N ASP A 87 -13.59 10.77 -1.94
CA ASP A 87 -14.83 10.99 -2.70
C ASP A 87 -15.46 12.37 -2.43
N GLY A 88 -14.62 13.39 -2.23
CA GLY A 88 -15.06 14.75 -1.90
C GLY A 88 -15.43 14.97 -0.44
N ALA A 89 -15.59 13.91 0.37
CA ALA A 89 -15.84 14.02 1.81
C ALA A 89 -14.52 14.25 2.57
N PRO A 90 -14.50 15.08 3.62
CA PRO A 90 -13.33 15.24 4.48
C PRO A 90 -12.91 13.91 5.11
N LEU A 91 -11.61 13.76 5.40
CA LEU A 91 -11.07 12.59 6.07
C LEU A 91 -11.60 12.48 7.51
N ASP A 92 -12.59 11.65 7.72
CA ASP A 92 -13.21 11.36 9.00
C ASP A 92 -12.66 10.08 9.66
N GLU A 93 -13.19 9.72 10.83
CA GLU A 93 -12.81 8.51 11.55
C GLU A 93 -13.24 7.24 10.80
N ALA A 94 -14.39 7.26 10.12
CA ALA A 94 -14.89 6.12 9.36
C ALA A 94 -13.95 5.82 8.18
N MET A 95 -13.52 6.87 7.45
CA MET A 95 -12.56 6.71 6.37
C MET A 95 -11.18 6.28 6.88
N ARG A 96 -10.71 6.81 8.02
CA ARG A 96 -9.44 6.35 8.63
C ARG A 96 -9.47 4.86 8.96
N LYS A 97 -10.59 4.33 9.44
CA LYS A 97 -10.76 2.88 9.70
C LYS A 97 -10.77 2.03 8.43
N ARG A 98 -11.04 2.61 7.27
CA ARG A 98 -11.00 1.95 5.96
C ARG A 98 -9.63 2.00 5.29
N GLN A 99 -8.65 2.62 5.92
CA GLN A 99 -7.28 2.69 5.43
C GLN A 99 -6.36 1.80 6.26
N ALA A 100 -5.31 1.29 5.63
CA ALA A 100 -4.20 0.64 6.31
C ALA A 100 -2.88 1.22 5.82
N LEU A 101 -1.93 1.41 6.74
CA LEU A 101 -0.58 1.88 6.43
C LEU A 101 0.44 0.82 6.88
N VAL A 102 1.29 0.42 5.95
CA VAL A 102 2.45 -0.44 6.20
C VAL A 102 3.70 0.42 6.14
N PHE A 103 4.43 0.49 7.25
CA PHE A 103 5.65 1.27 7.37
C PHE A 103 6.87 0.53 6.82
N GLN A 104 7.90 1.26 6.44
CA GLN A 104 9.21 0.75 6.04
C GLN A 104 9.81 -0.18 7.12
N ARG A 105 9.67 0.18 8.39
CA ARG A 105 10.05 -0.66 9.53
C ARG A 105 8.78 -1.15 10.21
N PRO A 106 8.46 -2.45 10.10
CA PRO A 106 7.22 -2.97 10.65
C PRO A 106 7.21 -2.92 12.18
N VAL A 107 6.10 -2.46 12.76
CA VAL A 107 5.87 -2.49 14.20
C VAL A 107 5.03 -3.74 14.53
N LEU A 108 5.66 -4.74 15.12
CA LEU A 108 5.01 -5.99 15.51
C LEU A 108 4.83 -6.07 17.02
N LEU A 109 3.76 -6.76 17.44
CA LEU A 109 3.54 -7.05 18.85
C LEU A 109 4.54 -8.12 19.32
N ARG A 110 4.97 -8.02 20.56
CA ARG A 110 5.84 -9.03 21.22
C ARG A 110 5.05 -10.31 21.55
N ARG A 111 4.51 -10.94 20.50
CA ARG A 111 3.64 -12.12 20.53
C ARG A 111 4.02 -13.05 19.39
N SER A 112 3.39 -14.22 19.32
CA SER A 112 3.53 -15.10 18.15
C SER A 112 2.97 -14.45 16.87
N VAL A 113 3.32 -15.02 15.72
CA VAL A 113 2.82 -14.62 14.40
C VAL A 113 1.30 -14.68 14.37
N ALA A 114 0.71 -15.80 14.81
CA ALA A 114 -0.75 -15.98 14.88
C ALA A 114 -1.40 -14.93 15.79
N GLU A 115 -0.88 -14.69 16.98
CA GLU A 115 -1.44 -13.71 17.90
C GLU A 115 -1.35 -12.28 17.41
N ASN A 116 -0.40 -11.95 16.54
CA ASN A 116 -0.34 -10.65 15.87
C ASN A 116 -1.55 -10.43 14.94
N LEU A 117 -1.99 -11.47 14.23
CA LEU A 117 -3.20 -11.42 13.40
C LEU A 117 -4.48 -11.48 14.23
N ASP A 118 -4.54 -12.38 15.20
CA ASP A 118 -5.70 -12.53 16.10
C ASP A 118 -6.02 -11.21 16.81
N PHE A 119 -5.00 -10.43 17.17
CA PHE A 119 -5.19 -9.11 17.76
C PHE A 119 -5.97 -8.17 16.83
N VAL A 120 -5.56 -8.07 15.56
CA VAL A 120 -6.21 -7.20 14.58
C VAL A 120 -7.61 -7.70 14.24
N LEU A 121 -7.77 -9.00 14.05
CA LEU A 121 -9.07 -9.61 13.75
C LEU A 121 -10.07 -9.39 14.89
N ARG A 122 -9.64 -9.51 16.15
CA ARG A 122 -10.50 -9.18 17.32
C ARG A 122 -10.94 -7.72 17.35
N LEU A 123 -10.03 -6.78 17.06
CA LEU A 123 -10.38 -5.35 16.99
C LEU A 123 -11.42 -5.04 15.91
N ARG A 124 -11.52 -5.92 14.89
CA ARG A 124 -12.50 -5.80 13.81
C ARG A 124 -13.75 -6.68 14.01
N GLY A 125 -13.87 -7.37 15.17
CA GLY A 125 -14.98 -8.29 15.43
C GLY A 125 -14.98 -9.52 14.54
N ARG A 126 -13.81 -9.93 13.99
CA ARG A 126 -13.65 -11.01 13.00
C ARG A 126 -12.65 -12.07 13.46
N ALA A 127 -12.63 -12.38 14.75
CA ALA A 127 -11.70 -13.31 15.36
C ALA A 127 -12.05 -14.77 15.03
N GLU A 128 -11.79 -15.19 13.80
CA GLU A 128 -11.99 -16.55 13.32
C GLU A 128 -10.65 -17.21 12.99
N PRO A 129 -10.34 -18.39 13.58
CA PRO A 129 -9.10 -19.11 13.30
C PRO A 129 -8.90 -19.38 11.79
N ALA A 130 -9.94 -19.77 11.08
CA ALA A 130 -9.89 -20.01 9.64
C ALA A 130 -9.46 -18.76 8.84
N ARG A 131 -9.94 -17.58 9.23
CA ARG A 131 -9.56 -16.31 8.60
C ARG A 131 -8.10 -15.97 8.86
N ARG A 132 -7.61 -16.17 10.09
CA ARG A 132 -6.21 -16.01 10.45
C ARG A 132 -5.33 -16.92 9.60
N ASP A 133 -5.68 -18.20 9.51
CA ASP A 133 -4.86 -19.22 8.83
C ASP A 133 -4.83 -18.94 7.32
N ALA A 134 -5.94 -18.50 6.73
CA ALA A 134 -5.99 -18.05 5.34
C ALA A 134 -5.09 -16.84 5.08
N LEU A 135 -5.06 -15.86 5.99
CA LEU A 135 -4.15 -14.70 5.87
C LEU A 135 -2.68 -15.09 6.00
N LEU A 136 -2.36 -16.05 6.90
CA LEU A 136 -1.00 -16.57 7.02
C LEU A 136 -0.56 -17.29 5.75
N ALA A 137 -1.42 -18.10 5.16
CA ALA A 137 -1.15 -18.76 3.88
C ALA A 137 -1.00 -17.74 2.74
N GLU A 138 -1.84 -16.69 2.70
CA GLU A 138 -1.75 -15.63 1.68
C GLU A 138 -0.39 -14.94 1.65
N VAL A 139 0.27 -14.81 2.81
CA VAL A 139 1.58 -14.16 2.93
C VAL A 139 2.75 -15.16 3.10
N GLY A 140 2.51 -16.47 3.00
CA GLY A 140 3.51 -17.53 3.12
C GLY A 140 4.14 -17.61 4.51
N LEU A 141 3.32 -17.53 5.56
CA LEU A 141 3.74 -17.62 6.97
C LEU A 141 2.98 -18.69 7.76
N GLU A 142 2.27 -19.62 7.10
CA GLU A 142 1.51 -20.69 7.74
C GLU A 142 2.38 -21.58 8.65
N GLY A 143 3.61 -21.87 8.23
CA GLY A 143 4.58 -22.66 9.00
C GLY A 143 5.12 -21.93 10.23
N HIS A 144 4.92 -20.62 10.35
CA HIS A 144 5.48 -19.76 11.40
C HIS A 144 4.46 -19.35 12.47
N ALA A 145 3.22 -19.84 12.40
CA ALA A 145 2.09 -19.37 13.23
C ALA A 145 2.41 -19.28 14.74
N ARG A 146 3.13 -20.27 15.28
CA ARG A 146 3.48 -20.35 16.71
C ARG A 146 4.80 -19.65 17.06
N GLN A 147 5.58 -19.24 16.06
CA GLN A 147 6.89 -18.60 16.27
C GLN A 147 6.70 -17.18 16.83
N PRO A 148 7.55 -16.73 17.79
CA PRO A 148 7.58 -15.34 18.20
C PRO A 148 7.90 -14.41 17.00
N ALA A 149 7.06 -13.41 16.74
CA ALA A 149 7.18 -12.54 15.56
C ALA A 149 8.54 -11.82 15.48
N ARG A 150 9.20 -11.57 16.61
CA ARG A 150 10.54 -10.96 16.67
C ARG A 150 11.67 -11.83 16.09
N LEU A 151 11.43 -13.13 15.93
CA LEU A 151 12.40 -14.08 15.39
C LEU A 151 12.27 -14.28 13.88
N LEU A 152 11.30 -13.64 13.26
CA LEU A 152 11.15 -13.61 11.81
C LEU A 152 12.29 -12.80 11.16
N SER A 153 12.68 -13.17 9.95
CA SER A 153 13.54 -12.38 9.08
C SER A 153 12.88 -11.04 8.71
N GLY A 154 13.62 -10.08 8.19
CA GLY A 154 13.08 -8.78 7.79
C GLY A 154 11.93 -8.88 6.79
N GLY A 155 12.08 -9.74 5.78
CA GLY A 155 11.04 -9.98 4.77
C GLY A 155 9.78 -10.64 5.37
N GLU A 156 9.95 -11.62 6.28
CA GLU A 156 8.83 -12.26 6.98
C GLU A 156 8.11 -11.28 7.92
N GLN A 157 8.85 -10.42 8.62
CA GLN A 157 8.25 -9.37 9.45
C GLN A 157 7.42 -8.40 8.61
N GLN A 158 7.91 -8.02 7.43
CA GLN A 158 7.18 -7.15 6.51
C GLN A 158 5.94 -7.83 5.96
N ARG A 159 6.01 -9.13 5.61
CA ARG A 159 4.83 -9.91 5.19
C ARG A 159 3.81 -10.06 6.31
N LEU A 160 4.24 -10.21 7.57
CA LEU A 160 3.33 -10.22 8.71
C LEU A 160 2.65 -8.86 8.92
N ALA A 161 3.39 -7.75 8.76
CA ALA A 161 2.81 -6.41 8.82
C ALA A 161 1.77 -6.20 7.70
N LEU A 162 2.06 -6.68 6.50
CA LEU A 162 1.12 -6.65 5.37
C LEU A 162 -0.12 -7.51 5.64
N ALA A 163 0.03 -8.73 6.18
CA ALA A 163 -1.09 -9.57 6.59
C ALA A 163 -1.99 -8.88 7.63
N ARG A 164 -1.40 -8.18 8.60
CA ARG A 164 -2.15 -7.39 9.59
C ARG A 164 -2.91 -6.24 8.96
N ALA A 165 -2.31 -5.57 7.97
CA ALA A 165 -2.99 -4.52 7.20
C ALA A 165 -4.17 -5.11 6.41
N LEU A 166 -3.98 -6.21 5.70
CA LEU A 166 -5.02 -6.90 4.91
C LEU A 166 -6.13 -7.51 5.78
N ALA A 167 -5.82 -7.91 7.02
CA ALA A 167 -6.82 -8.38 7.99
C ALA A 167 -7.90 -7.33 8.29
N THR A 168 -7.63 -6.04 8.07
CA THR A 168 -8.61 -4.98 8.23
C THR A 168 -9.54 -4.82 7.02
N GLU A 169 -9.31 -5.53 5.92
CA GLU A 169 -9.99 -5.40 4.62
C GLU A 169 -10.05 -3.93 4.17
N PRO A 170 -8.89 -3.29 4.00
CA PRO A 170 -8.86 -1.86 3.76
C PRO A 170 -9.37 -1.52 2.36
N ALA A 171 -10.12 -0.41 2.25
CA ALA A 171 -10.43 0.17 0.94
C ALA A 171 -9.19 0.83 0.32
N VAL A 172 -8.24 1.29 1.17
CA VAL A 172 -6.99 1.92 0.75
C VAL A 172 -5.83 1.31 1.53
N LEU A 173 -4.84 0.80 0.80
CA LEU A 173 -3.59 0.28 1.34
C LEU A 173 -2.45 1.22 0.95
N VAL A 174 -1.85 1.84 1.93
CA VAL A 174 -0.69 2.71 1.78
C VAL A 174 0.56 1.96 2.25
N LEU A 175 1.61 1.96 1.43
CA LEU A 175 2.87 1.26 1.72
C LEU A 175 4.03 2.27 1.62
N ASP A 176 4.71 2.48 2.73
CA ASP A 176 5.83 3.41 2.82
C ASP A 176 7.15 2.63 2.76
N GLU A 177 7.74 2.52 1.56
CA GLU A 177 8.98 1.78 1.25
C GLU A 177 8.99 0.35 1.83
N PRO A 178 7.95 -0.48 1.59
CA PRO A 178 7.75 -1.75 2.30
C PRO A 178 8.80 -2.82 1.96
N THR A 179 9.57 -2.61 0.90
CA THR A 179 10.59 -3.57 0.42
C THR A 179 12.02 -3.05 0.56
N ALA A 180 12.19 -1.92 1.25
CA ALA A 180 13.53 -1.37 1.49
C ALA A 180 14.40 -2.36 2.28
N ASN A 181 15.60 -2.62 1.77
CA ASN A 181 16.59 -3.53 2.35
C ASN A 181 16.17 -5.02 2.39
N LEU A 182 15.21 -5.42 1.57
CA LEU A 182 14.82 -6.83 1.40
C LEU A 182 15.54 -7.44 0.18
N ASP A 183 15.69 -8.75 0.23
CA ASP A 183 16.18 -9.53 -0.91
C ASP A 183 15.15 -9.54 -2.06
N PRO A 184 15.59 -9.83 -3.31
CA PRO A 184 14.69 -9.80 -4.47
C PRO A 184 13.50 -10.76 -4.37
N ALA A 185 13.66 -11.93 -3.73
CA ALA A 185 12.57 -12.90 -3.61
C ALA A 185 11.49 -12.40 -2.64
N SER A 186 11.91 -11.87 -1.48
CA SER A 186 11.00 -11.24 -0.51
C SER A 186 10.28 -10.03 -1.11
N THR A 187 11.00 -9.22 -1.91
CA THR A 187 10.43 -8.07 -2.63
C THR A 187 9.34 -8.51 -3.59
N HIS A 188 9.62 -9.50 -4.43
CA HIS A 188 8.67 -10.01 -5.42
C HIS A 188 7.40 -10.56 -4.76
N LEU A 189 7.55 -11.34 -3.69
CA LEU A 189 6.41 -11.89 -2.97
C LEU A 189 5.51 -10.81 -2.36
N ILE A 190 6.08 -9.72 -1.82
CA ILE A 190 5.31 -8.58 -1.32
C ILE A 190 4.57 -7.88 -2.48
N GLU A 191 5.24 -7.67 -3.62
CA GLU A 191 4.63 -7.11 -4.83
C GLU A 191 3.42 -7.94 -5.30
N GLU A 192 3.54 -9.27 -5.31
CA GLU A 192 2.45 -10.18 -5.67
C GLU A 192 1.27 -10.11 -4.67
N ILE A 193 1.54 -10.10 -3.36
CA ILE A 193 0.49 -10.00 -2.33
C ILE A 193 -0.30 -8.70 -2.51
N VAL A 194 0.41 -7.58 -2.73
CA VAL A 194 -0.21 -6.27 -2.94
C VAL A 194 -0.96 -6.22 -4.28
N GLY A 195 -0.42 -6.83 -5.33
CA GLY A 195 -1.12 -6.99 -6.62
C GLY A 195 -2.46 -7.70 -6.45
N ARG A 196 -2.47 -8.84 -5.77
CA ARG A 196 -3.71 -9.57 -5.46
C ARG A 196 -4.71 -8.74 -4.64
N ALA A 197 -4.23 -7.89 -3.71
CA ALA A 197 -5.11 -7.00 -2.96
C ALA A 197 -5.72 -5.92 -3.86
N HIS A 198 -4.95 -5.37 -4.80
CA HIS A 198 -5.44 -4.43 -5.81
C HIS A 198 -6.49 -5.09 -6.73
N ASP A 199 -6.23 -6.29 -7.25
CA ASP A 199 -7.15 -7.04 -8.11
C ASP A 199 -8.49 -7.35 -7.40
N ARG A 200 -8.47 -7.41 -6.08
CA ARG A 200 -9.67 -7.52 -5.23
C ARG A 200 -10.35 -6.18 -4.96
N GLY A 201 -9.88 -5.08 -5.54
CA GLY A 201 -10.49 -3.75 -5.46
C GLY A 201 -9.97 -2.88 -4.30
N THR A 202 -8.79 -3.16 -3.74
CA THR A 202 -8.13 -2.24 -2.79
C THR A 202 -7.36 -1.17 -3.56
N LYS A 203 -7.60 0.11 -3.29
CA LYS A 203 -6.73 1.20 -3.78
C LYS A 203 -5.34 1.04 -3.19
N VAL A 204 -4.31 1.01 -4.03
CA VAL A 204 -2.91 0.92 -3.60
C VAL A 204 -2.20 2.25 -3.82
N ILE A 205 -1.52 2.73 -2.76
CA ILE A 205 -0.58 3.86 -2.84
C ILE A 205 0.75 3.34 -2.30
N TRP A 206 1.76 3.28 -3.17
CA TRP A 206 3.07 2.71 -2.87
C TRP A 206 4.16 3.76 -2.93
N VAL A 207 4.90 3.96 -1.86
CA VAL A 207 6.09 4.82 -1.85
C VAL A 207 7.32 3.97 -2.12
N THR A 208 8.12 4.38 -3.09
CA THR A 208 9.44 3.78 -3.36
C THR A 208 10.38 4.79 -3.99
N HIS A 209 11.67 4.58 -3.79
CA HIS A 209 12.75 5.26 -4.53
C HIS A 209 13.36 4.35 -5.62
N ASP A 210 12.96 3.08 -5.69
CA ASP A 210 13.42 2.13 -6.72
C ASP A 210 12.66 2.35 -8.02
N ILE A 211 13.37 2.84 -9.05
CA ILE A 211 12.84 3.10 -10.39
C ILE A 211 12.38 1.80 -11.06
N GLY A 212 13.11 0.70 -10.88
CA GLY A 212 12.76 -0.59 -11.45
C GLY A 212 11.45 -1.12 -10.87
N GLN A 213 11.27 -1.02 -9.57
CA GLN A 213 10.04 -1.37 -8.88
C GLN A 213 8.86 -0.50 -9.35
N ALA A 214 9.06 0.82 -9.40
CA ALA A 214 8.03 1.74 -9.85
C ALA A 214 7.57 1.43 -11.30
N ARG A 215 8.49 1.06 -12.19
CA ARG A 215 8.16 0.64 -13.57
C ARG A 215 7.29 -0.61 -13.64
N ARG A 216 7.47 -1.56 -12.69
CA ARG A 216 6.67 -2.80 -12.66
C ARG A 216 5.30 -2.62 -12.04
N LEU A 217 5.19 -1.72 -11.06
CA LEU A 217 3.99 -1.63 -10.21
C LEU A 217 3.03 -0.53 -10.60
N ALA A 218 3.53 0.62 -11.11
CA ALA A 218 2.75 1.82 -11.24
C ALA A 218 1.84 1.84 -12.46
N ASP A 219 0.59 2.23 -12.25
CA ASP A 219 -0.30 2.71 -13.30
C ASP A 219 -0.12 4.23 -13.46
N ASP A 220 0.06 4.96 -12.36
CA ASP A 220 0.38 6.38 -12.35
C ASP A 220 1.47 6.72 -11.31
N ILE A 221 2.21 7.80 -11.55
CA ILE A 221 3.30 8.29 -10.72
C ILE A 221 2.98 9.68 -10.18
N VAL A 222 3.10 9.83 -8.86
CA VAL A 222 3.20 11.13 -8.19
C VAL A 222 4.66 11.38 -7.86
N PHE A 223 5.26 12.39 -8.45
CA PHE A 223 6.65 12.76 -8.18
C PHE A 223 6.72 13.95 -7.23
N LEU A 224 7.26 13.70 -6.05
CA LEU A 224 7.42 14.69 -4.98
C LEU A 224 8.85 15.22 -4.94
N SER A 225 9.01 16.53 -4.95
CA SER A 225 10.30 17.21 -4.84
C SER A 225 10.16 18.42 -3.92
N ALA A 226 11.08 18.57 -2.96
CA ALA A 226 11.12 19.70 -2.03
C ALA A 226 9.76 20.04 -1.37
N GLY A 227 9.02 19.02 -0.94
CA GLY A 227 7.70 19.19 -0.30
C GLY A 227 6.54 19.50 -1.24
N ARG A 228 6.79 19.57 -2.56
CA ARG A 228 5.78 19.88 -3.58
C ARG A 228 5.56 18.71 -4.53
N ILE A 229 4.34 18.54 -5.02
CA ILE A 229 4.07 17.62 -6.12
C ILE A 229 4.53 18.27 -7.41
N ALA A 230 5.67 17.84 -7.93
CA ALA A 230 6.25 18.39 -9.14
C ALA A 230 5.57 17.86 -10.40
N THR A 231 5.04 16.63 -10.37
CA THR A 231 4.23 16.07 -11.46
C THR A 231 3.38 14.89 -10.96
N HIS A 232 2.24 14.69 -11.61
CA HIS A 232 1.40 13.50 -11.54
C HIS A 232 1.07 13.09 -12.98
N ALA A 233 1.41 11.87 -13.36
CA ALA A 233 1.23 11.40 -14.74
C ALA A 233 1.08 9.87 -14.79
N PRO A 234 0.45 9.33 -15.86
CA PRO A 234 0.54 7.89 -16.16
C PRO A 234 1.99 7.42 -16.19
N ALA A 235 2.27 6.24 -15.63
CA ALA A 235 3.63 5.73 -15.48
C ALA A 235 4.39 5.69 -16.81
N ALA A 236 3.76 5.24 -17.89
CA ALA A 236 4.36 5.22 -19.22
C ALA A 236 4.86 6.61 -19.66
N MET A 237 4.06 7.64 -19.41
CA MET A 237 4.43 9.03 -19.76
C MET A 237 5.52 9.59 -18.87
N PHE A 238 5.45 9.32 -17.54
CA PHE A 238 6.46 9.76 -16.59
C PHE A 238 7.85 9.23 -16.94
N PHE A 239 7.95 7.95 -17.28
CA PHE A 239 9.23 7.31 -17.58
C PHE A 239 9.75 7.60 -19.01
N ALA A 240 8.86 7.84 -19.99
CA ALA A 240 9.26 8.16 -21.36
C ALA A 240 9.60 9.63 -21.57
N ARG A 241 8.85 10.54 -20.93
CA ARG A 241 8.96 11.99 -21.11
C ARG A 241 8.68 12.71 -19.78
N PRO A 242 9.64 12.69 -18.83
CA PRO A 242 9.48 13.38 -17.55
C PRO A 242 9.22 14.88 -17.78
N ALA A 243 8.11 15.38 -17.22
CA ALA A 243 7.60 16.74 -17.48
C ALA A 243 8.47 17.83 -16.81
N THR A 244 9.24 17.51 -15.78
CA THR A 244 10.04 18.47 -15.04
C THR A 244 11.52 18.08 -15.06
N GLU A 245 12.42 19.08 -14.97
CA GLU A 245 13.86 18.82 -14.88
C GLU A 245 14.21 18.01 -13.62
N ALA A 246 13.52 18.25 -12.50
CA ALA A 246 13.70 17.50 -11.28
C ALA A 246 13.39 15.98 -11.48
N ALA A 247 12.30 15.66 -12.18
CA ALA A 247 11.95 14.27 -12.50
C ALA A 247 12.97 13.63 -13.46
N ARG A 248 13.42 14.39 -14.48
CA ARG A 248 14.43 13.92 -15.43
C ARG A 248 15.75 13.63 -14.72
N ALA A 249 16.27 14.57 -13.95
CA ALA A 249 17.50 14.41 -13.19
C ALA A 249 17.44 13.21 -12.23
N TYR A 250 16.28 13.03 -11.57
CA TYR A 250 16.05 11.89 -10.68
C TYR A 250 16.12 10.56 -11.43
N LEU A 251 15.47 10.44 -12.58
CA LEU A 251 15.46 9.21 -13.39
C LEU A 251 16.85 8.87 -13.98
N GLU A 252 17.65 9.89 -14.24
CA GLU A 252 19.03 9.75 -14.72
C GLU A 252 20.06 9.54 -13.59
N GLY A 253 19.60 9.47 -12.32
CA GLY A 253 20.50 9.33 -11.17
C GLY A 253 21.36 10.57 -10.89
N ARG A 254 21.03 11.72 -11.49
CA ARG A 254 21.72 13.00 -11.24
C ARG A 254 21.19 13.63 -9.95
N ILE A 255 22.08 14.23 -9.18
CA ILE A 255 21.70 15.01 -8.00
C ILE A 255 21.10 16.33 -8.47
N HIS A 256 19.80 16.53 -8.24
CA HIS A 256 19.15 17.82 -8.45
C HIS A 256 19.18 18.59 -7.12
N ILE A 257 20.12 19.50 -6.97
CA ILE A 257 20.15 20.47 -5.86
C ILE A 257 19.21 21.59 -6.28
N GLY A 258 17.94 21.51 -5.87
CA GLY A 258 16.99 22.60 -6.08
C GLY A 258 17.50 23.88 -5.41
N GLN A 259 17.46 24.97 -6.13
CA GLN A 259 17.66 26.32 -5.61
C GLN A 259 16.46 26.77 -4.78
#